data_caef53d6c8cc1de2b8c40974f69515d3
#
_entry.id   caef53d6c8cc1de2b8c40974f69515d3
#
_cell.length_a   1.000
_cell.length_b   1.000
_cell.length_c   1.000
_cell.angle_alpha   90.00
_cell.angle_beta   90.00
_cell.angle_gamma   90.00
#
_symmetry.space_group_name_H-M   'P 1'
#
loop_
_entity.id
_entity.type
_entity.pdbx_description
1 polymer ?
#
loop_
_entity_poly.entity_id
_entity_poly.type
_entity_poly.pdbx_seq_one_letter_code
_entity_poly.pdbx_strand_id
1 'polypeptide(L)'
;RELGSMVTGTGVVSLLLLTSLWVINLTSEFTHGTIRVTYAAVPARWKVIVSKAIVGTAVTSVVMTVLFWSTFGVGAVLLDGRGAPIFVTGWVSHTTGVFVALVALAIIVSWFGLGLGVLIKNSPVAIVVVLLWPLIIENLIALAFVLSGVESARKWMPYQAAIQTVDSNPGLDGTLGRPWAHLYFATFALVILVIGISVDRRRDA
;
A
#
# COMPACT_ATOMS: atom_id res chain seq x y z
N ARG A 1 11.54 13.82 16.26
CA ARG A 1 11.77 12.43 15.81
C ARG A 1 10.65 11.50 16.28
N GLU A 2 10.20 11.59 17.54
CA GLU A 2 9.14 10.71 18.10
C GLU A 2 7.81 10.83 17.33
N LEU A 3 7.37 12.04 17.03
CA LEU A 3 6.12 12.24 16.28
C LEU A 3 6.21 11.61 14.87
N GLY A 4 7.34 11.77 14.20
CA GLY A 4 7.58 11.16 12.90
C GLY A 4 7.50 9.64 12.93
N SER A 5 8.14 9.00 13.91
CA SER A 5 8.10 7.54 14.06
C SER A 5 6.72 7.00 14.39
N MET A 6 5.93 7.72 15.20
CA MET A 6 4.53 7.37 15.48
C MET A 6 3.67 7.41 14.22
N VAL A 7 3.77 8.48 13.43
CA VAL A 7 3.03 8.63 12.17
C VAL A 7 3.45 7.58 11.15
N THR A 8 4.75 7.30 11.01
CA THR A 8 5.26 6.28 10.09
C THR A 8 4.80 4.88 10.52
N GLY A 9 4.94 4.54 11.80
CA GLY A 9 4.53 3.22 12.32
C GLY A 9 3.04 2.96 12.15
N THR A 10 2.18 3.91 12.51
CA THR A 10 0.73 3.83 12.31
C THR A 10 0.40 3.75 10.83
N GLY A 11 1.10 4.52 9.99
CA GLY A 11 0.93 4.52 8.54
C GLY A 11 1.19 3.16 7.91
N VAL A 12 2.29 2.51 8.27
CA VAL A 12 2.65 1.18 7.73
C VAL A 12 1.62 0.12 8.11
N VAL A 13 1.17 0.09 9.37
CA VAL A 13 0.11 -0.84 9.80
C VAL A 13 -1.19 -0.57 9.05
N SER A 14 -1.56 0.70 8.89
CA SER A 14 -2.76 1.09 8.15
C SER A 14 -2.71 0.66 6.67
N LEU A 15 -1.54 0.73 6.03
CA LEU A 15 -1.36 0.26 4.65
C LEU A 15 -1.64 -1.24 4.52
N LEU A 16 -1.15 -2.08 5.45
CA LEU A 16 -1.42 -3.51 5.43
C LEU A 16 -2.89 -3.83 5.64
N LEU A 17 -3.55 -3.13 6.57
CA LEU A 17 -4.98 -3.29 6.82
C LEU A 17 -5.81 -2.86 5.61
N LEU A 18 -5.51 -1.72 4.99
CA LEU A 18 -6.19 -1.23 3.79
C LEU A 18 -6.02 -2.19 2.61
N THR A 19 -4.81 -2.72 2.41
CA THR A 19 -4.58 -3.72 1.36
C THR A 19 -5.43 -4.95 1.59
N SER A 20 -5.45 -5.48 2.82
CA SER A 20 -6.26 -6.64 3.19
C SER A 20 -7.75 -6.39 2.99
N LEU A 21 -8.23 -5.20 3.35
CA LEU A 21 -9.63 -4.79 3.17
C LEU A 21 -10.04 -4.82 1.68
N TRP A 22 -9.21 -4.29 0.79
CA TRP A 22 -9.51 -4.31 -0.66
C TRP A 22 -9.46 -5.70 -1.25
N VAL A 23 -8.55 -6.54 -0.79
CA VAL A 23 -8.52 -7.96 -1.16
C VAL A 23 -9.80 -8.66 -0.72
N ILE A 24 -10.20 -8.50 0.54
CA ILE A 24 -11.43 -9.11 1.08
C ILE A 24 -12.65 -8.61 0.32
N ASN A 25 -12.76 -7.30 0.12
CA ASN A 25 -13.90 -6.70 -0.59
C ASN A 25 -14.12 -7.35 -1.95
N LEU A 26 -13.05 -7.54 -2.74
CA LEU A 26 -13.18 -8.13 -4.05
C LEU A 26 -13.36 -9.66 -4.01
N THR A 27 -12.56 -10.36 -3.21
CA THR A 27 -12.60 -11.82 -3.16
C THR A 27 -13.90 -12.36 -2.54
N SER A 28 -14.53 -11.62 -1.62
CA SER A 28 -15.83 -11.98 -1.05
C SER A 28 -16.93 -12.02 -2.11
N GLU A 29 -16.89 -11.14 -3.10
CA GLU A 29 -17.86 -11.16 -4.21
C GLU A 29 -17.70 -12.40 -5.09
N PHE A 30 -16.47 -12.88 -5.28
CA PHE A 30 -16.23 -14.16 -5.97
C PHE A 30 -16.71 -15.34 -5.13
N THR A 31 -16.42 -15.34 -3.83
CA THR A 31 -16.79 -16.43 -2.92
C THR A 31 -18.31 -16.57 -2.74
N HIS A 32 -19.02 -15.45 -2.63
CA HIS A 32 -20.48 -15.44 -2.47
C HIS A 32 -21.24 -15.44 -3.82
N GLY A 33 -20.53 -15.42 -4.94
CA GLY A 33 -21.12 -15.45 -6.27
C GLY A 33 -21.82 -14.16 -6.71
N THR A 34 -21.79 -13.09 -5.89
CA THR A 34 -22.43 -11.79 -6.19
C THR A 34 -21.81 -11.11 -7.40
N ILE A 35 -20.55 -11.39 -7.69
CA ILE A 35 -19.86 -10.89 -8.88
C ILE A 35 -20.57 -11.30 -10.19
N ARG A 36 -21.23 -12.48 -10.21
CA ARG A 36 -21.96 -12.96 -11.40
C ARG A 36 -23.13 -12.07 -11.74
N VAL A 37 -23.87 -11.59 -10.74
CA VAL A 37 -24.99 -10.66 -10.93
C VAL A 37 -24.49 -9.34 -11.49
N THR A 38 -23.37 -8.84 -10.96
CA THR A 38 -22.73 -7.61 -11.43
C THR A 38 -22.26 -7.75 -12.89
N TYR A 39 -21.67 -8.89 -13.26
CA TYR A 39 -21.22 -9.14 -14.63
C TYR A 39 -22.39 -9.38 -15.62
N ALA A 40 -23.52 -9.90 -15.15
CA ALA A 40 -24.73 -10.00 -15.96
C ALA A 40 -25.30 -8.61 -16.29
N ALA A 41 -25.24 -7.67 -15.34
CA ALA A 41 -25.68 -6.29 -15.55
C ALA A 41 -24.71 -5.46 -16.39
N VAL A 42 -23.40 -5.74 -16.28
CA VAL A 42 -22.33 -5.00 -16.99
C VAL A 42 -21.47 -5.97 -17.79
N PRO A 43 -21.77 -6.16 -19.10
CA PRO A 43 -21.03 -7.13 -19.94
C PRO A 43 -19.53 -6.86 -20.02
N ALA A 44 -19.12 -5.59 -19.88
CA ALA A 44 -17.71 -5.20 -19.89
C ALA A 44 -17.09 -5.35 -18.49
N ARG A 45 -16.74 -6.59 -18.10
CA ARG A 45 -16.18 -6.97 -16.76
C ARG A 45 -15.03 -6.08 -16.28
N TRP A 46 -14.14 -5.69 -17.19
CA TRP A 46 -13.04 -4.80 -16.84
C TRP A 46 -13.50 -3.45 -16.27
N LYS A 47 -14.67 -2.94 -16.71
CA LYS A 47 -15.25 -1.70 -16.19
C LYS A 47 -15.62 -1.84 -14.71
N VAL A 48 -16.09 -3.01 -14.30
CA VAL A 48 -16.41 -3.29 -12.89
C VAL A 48 -15.16 -3.22 -12.02
N ILE A 49 -14.07 -3.84 -12.47
CA ILE A 49 -12.81 -3.82 -11.70
C ILE A 49 -12.20 -2.42 -11.68
N VAL A 50 -12.23 -1.70 -12.80
CA VAL A 50 -11.73 -0.32 -12.88
C VAL A 50 -12.58 0.62 -12.00
N SER A 51 -13.91 0.50 -12.01
CA SER A 51 -14.76 1.31 -11.12
C SER A 51 -14.45 1.06 -9.64
N LYS A 52 -14.19 -0.20 -9.26
CA LYS A 52 -13.72 -0.54 -7.91
C LYS A 52 -12.36 0.07 -7.59
N ALA A 53 -11.44 0.10 -8.54
CA ALA A 53 -10.15 0.75 -8.35
C ALA A 53 -10.30 2.27 -8.16
N ILE A 54 -11.19 2.93 -8.89
CA ILE A 54 -11.48 4.35 -8.74
C ILE A 54 -12.10 4.64 -7.36
N VAL A 55 -13.13 3.89 -6.97
CA VAL A 55 -13.75 4.00 -5.65
C VAL A 55 -12.74 3.69 -4.56
N GLY A 56 -11.93 2.64 -4.76
CA GLY A 56 -10.84 2.28 -3.88
C GLY A 56 -9.85 3.42 -3.66
N THR A 57 -9.44 4.07 -4.74
CA THR A 57 -8.57 5.25 -4.67
C THR A 57 -9.19 6.36 -3.82
N ALA A 58 -10.45 6.70 -4.06
CA ALA A 58 -11.14 7.76 -3.32
C ALA A 58 -11.28 7.43 -1.83
N VAL A 59 -11.82 6.25 -1.50
CA VAL A 59 -12.03 5.81 -0.12
C VAL A 59 -10.70 5.72 0.63
N THR A 60 -9.69 5.11 0.03
CA THR A 60 -8.37 4.93 0.66
C THR A 60 -7.69 6.28 0.92
N SER A 61 -7.81 7.24 -0.01
CA SER A 61 -7.27 8.59 0.17
C SER A 61 -7.92 9.32 1.35
N VAL A 62 -9.25 9.22 1.47
CA VAL A 62 -9.99 9.83 2.58
C VAL A 62 -9.60 9.16 3.91
N VAL A 63 -9.63 7.84 3.97
CA VAL A 63 -9.30 7.09 5.19
C VAL A 63 -7.87 7.40 5.63
N MET A 64 -6.90 7.38 4.69
CA MET A 64 -5.51 7.67 5.01
C MET A 64 -5.30 9.11 5.48
N THR A 65 -6.02 10.07 4.89
CA THR A 65 -5.99 11.48 5.31
C THR A 65 -6.50 11.61 6.74
N VAL A 66 -7.62 10.99 7.07
CA VAL A 66 -8.19 11.02 8.43
C VAL A 66 -7.24 10.37 9.43
N LEU A 67 -6.70 9.20 9.12
CA LEU A 67 -5.75 8.47 9.98
C LEU A 67 -4.48 9.29 10.22
N PHE A 68 -3.92 9.88 9.16
CA PHE A 68 -2.72 10.70 9.27
C PHE A 68 -2.93 11.89 10.23
N TRP A 69 -3.96 12.69 9.98
CA TRP A 69 -4.22 13.89 10.80
C TRP A 69 -4.67 13.54 12.21
N SER A 70 -5.40 12.45 12.43
CA SER A 70 -5.74 11.95 13.77
C SER A 70 -4.49 11.55 14.55
N THR A 71 -3.61 10.76 13.94
CA THR A 71 -2.34 10.33 14.58
C THR A 71 -1.45 11.52 14.86
N PHE A 72 -1.36 12.46 13.90
CA PHE A 72 -0.58 13.68 14.07
C PHE A 72 -1.13 14.54 15.21
N GLY A 73 -2.45 14.76 15.26
CA GLY A 73 -3.10 15.57 16.31
C GLY A 73 -2.93 14.95 17.70
N VAL A 74 -3.19 13.65 17.85
CA VAL A 74 -2.98 12.95 19.13
C VAL A 74 -1.51 12.99 19.55
N GLY A 75 -0.59 12.72 18.62
CA GLY A 75 0.83 12.78 18.89
C GLY A 75 1.30 14.17 19.31
N ALA A 76 0.77 15.22 18.67
CA ALA A 76 1.09 16.61 19.03
C ALA A 76 0.64 16.95 20.47
N VAL A 77 -0.60 16.58 20.83
CA VAL A 77 -1.13 16.80 22.20
C VAL A 77 -0.29 16.07 23.26
N LEU A 78 0.08 14.83 22.98
CA LEU A 78 0.87 14.02 23.92
C LEU A 78 2.29 14.57 24.11
N LEU A 79 2.90 15.11 23.07
CA LEU A 79 4.25 15.70 23.14
C LEU A 79 4.23 17.08 23.80
N ASP A 80 3.21 17.90 23.51
CA ASP A 80 3.02 19.21 24.16
C ASP A 80 2.90 19.04 25.69
N GLY A 81 2.11 18.07 26.14
CA GLY A 81 1.96 17.75 27.58
C GLY A 81 3.26 17.25 28.24
N ARG A 82 4.28 16.87 27.46
CA ARG A 82 5.64 16.50 27.95
C ARG A 82 6.67 17.61 27.79
N GLY A 83 6.26 18.81 27.31
CA GLY A 83 7.17 19.92 27.05
C GLY A 83 8.13 19.69 25.88
N ALA A 84 7.85 18.72 25.01
CA ALA A 84 8.67 18.44 23.84
C ALA A 84 8.34 19.41 22.71
N PRO A 85 9.34 19.98 21.99
CA PRO A 85 9.07 20.89 20.89
C PRO A 85 8.39 20.16 19.74
N ILE A 86 7.13 20.54 19.45
CA ILE A 86 6.32 19.95 18.35
C ILE A 86 6.82 20.49 17.00
N PHE A 87 7.22 21.77 16.98
CA PHE A 87 7.61 22.48 15.77
C PHE A 87 9.12 22.68 15.70
N VAL A 88 9.78 21.90 14.85
CA VAL A 88 11.19 22.06 14.49
C VAL A 88 11.26 22.75 13.13
N THR A 89 12.34 23.47 12.84
CA THR A 89 12.56 24.12 11.54
C THR A 89 12.36 23.12 10.39
N GLY A 90 11.50 23.44 9.42
CA GLY A 90 11.20 22.56 8.28
C GLY A 90 10.12 21.48 8.52
N TRP A 91 9.47 21.47 9.68
CA TRP A 91 8.44 20.48 10.00
C TRP A 91 7.28 20.46 8.99
N VAL A 92 6.86 21.60 8.45
CA VAL A 92 5.77 21.70 7.46
C VAL A 92 6.11 20.92 6.20
N SER A 93 7.27 21.18 5.62
CA SER A 93 7.69 20.51 4.38
C SER A 93 7.90 19.01 4.60
N HIS A 94 8.46 18.63 5.74
CA HIS A 94 8.66 17.23 6.09
C HIS A 94 7.33 16.48 6.30
N THR A 95 6.43 17.05 7.11
CA THR A 95 5.10 16.48 7.41
C THR A 95 4.25 16.36 6.15
N THR A 96 4.24 17.41 5.31
CA THR A 96 3.53 17.37 4.02
C THR A 96 4.12 16.29 3.10
N GLY A 97 5.44 16.16 3.06
CA GLY A 97 6.11 15.13 2.27
C GLY A 97 5.75 13.70 2.71
N VAL A 98 5.69 13.45 4.02
CA VAL A 98 5.28 12.15 4.60
C VAL A 98 3.78 11.90 4.33
N PHE A 99 2.94 12.91 4.50
CA PHE A 99 1.51 12.81 4.20
C PHE A 99 1.24 12.41 2.76
N VAL A 100 1.82 13.13 1.80
CA VAL A 100 1.67 12.84 0.36
C VAL A 100 2.20 11.44 0.04
N ALA A 101 3.34 11.05 0.61
CA ALA A 101 3.90 9.72 0.42
C ALA A 101 2.97 8.62 0.94
N LEU A 102 2.40 8.77 2.13
CA LEU A 102 1.47 7.80 2.72
C LEU A 102 0.17 7.69 1.92
N VAL A 103 -0.41 8.80 1.47
CA VAL A 103 -1.62 8.79 0.64
C VAL A 103 -1.33 8.12 -0.71
N ALA A 104 -0.21 8.45 -1.35
CA ALA A 104 0.19 7.81 -2.60
C ALA A 104 0.38 6.30 -2.44
N LEU A 105 1.06 5.86 -1.38
CA LEU A 105 1.22 4.45 -1.07
C LEU A 105 -0.12 3.76 -0.81
N ALA A 106 -1.02 4.40 -0.07
CA ALA A 106 -2.34 3.85 0.20
C ALA A 106 -3.15 3.60 -1.08
N ILE A 107 -3.04 4.50 -2.06
CA ILE A 107 -3.63 4.30 -3.39
C ILE A 107 -2.99 3.11 -4.11
N ILE A 108 -1.66 3.04 -4.14
CA ILE A 108 -0.93 1.98 -4.83
C ILE A 108 -1.25 0.60 -4.22
N VAL A 109 -1.27 0.49 -2.88
CA VAL A 109 -1.59 -0.78 -2.22
C VAL A 109 -3.06 -1.19 -2.42
N SER A 110 -3.99 -0.25 -2.61
CA SER A 110 -5.37 -0.58 -2.96
C SER A 110 -5.46 -1.23 -4.34
N TRP A 111 -4.73 -0.73 -5.32
CA TRP A 111 -4.65 -1.33 -6.67
C TRP A 111 -3.97 -2.70 -6.63
N PHE A 112 -2.89 -2.83 -5.85
CA PHE A 112 -2.21 -4.10 -5.64
C PHE A 112 -3.15 -5.14 -5.01
N GLY A 113 -3.86 -4.77 -3.94
CA GLY A 113 -4.84 -5.63 -3.28
C GLY A 113 -5.98 -6.07 -4.20
N LEU A 114 -6.55 -5.13 -4.97
CA LEU A 114 -7.57 -5.45 -5.98
C LEU A 114 -7.04 -6.41 -7.04
N GLY A 115 -5.85 -6.16 -7.57
CA GLY A 115 -5.21 -7.02 -8.57
C GLY A 115 -5.02 -8.46 -8.07
N LEU A 116 -4.49 -8.62 -6.85
CA LEU A 116 -4.34 -9.92 -6.21
C LEU A 116 -5.69 -10.59 -5.94
N GLY A 117 -6.70 -9.82 -5.51
CA GLY A 117 -8.05 -10.33 -5.30
C GLY A 117 -8.67 -10.94 -6.56
N VAL A 118 -8.50 -10.28 -7.72
CA VAL A 118 -8.95 -10.81 -9.02
C VAL A 118 -8.20 -12.09 -9.40
N LEU A 119 -6.89 -12.15 -9.15
CA LEU A 119 -6.06 -13.30 -9.51
C LEU A 119 -6.38 -14.54 -8.69
N ILE A 120 -6.50 -14.37 -7.37
CA ILE A 120 -6.59 -15.47 -6.41
C ILE A 120 -8.04 -15.94 -6.23
N LYS A 121 -9.03 -15.03 -6.26
CA LYS A 121 -10.46 -15.31 -6.09
C LYS A 121 -10.82 -16.11 -4.82
N ASN A 122 -9.92 -16.17 -3.85
CA ASN A 122 -10.06 -16.87 -2.58
C ASN A 122 -9.61 -15.97 -1.45
N SER A 123 -10.53 -15.56 -0.57
CA SER A 123 -10.24 -14.55 0.47
C SER A 123 -9.14 -14.98 1.44
N PRO A 124 -9.19 -16.16 2.09
CA PRO A 124 -8.13 -16.59 2.99
C PRO A 124 -6.74 -16.61 2.35
N VAL A 125 -6.64 -17.20 1.16
CA VAL A 125 -5.36 -17.29 0.44
C VAL A 125 -4.84 -15.92 0.05
N ALA A 126 -5.72 -15.05 -0.45
CA ALA A 126 -5.32 -13.70 -0.87
C ALA A 126 -4.84 -12.84 0.29
N ILE A 127 -5.48 -12.93 1.46
CA ILE A 127 -5.04 -12.23 2.68
C ILE A 127 -3.66 -12.73 3.11
N VAL A 128 -3.47 -14.05 3.14
CA VAL A 128 -2.18 -14.65 3.51
C VAL A 128 -1.08 -14.16 2.57
N VAL A 129 -1.31 -14.15 1.26
CA VAL A 129 -0.33 -13.67 0.28
C VAL A 129 0.00 -12.19 0.50
N VAL A 130 -1.02 -11.33 0.70
CA VAL A 130 -0.83 -9.88 0.92
C VAL A 130 -0.04 -9.59 2.19
N LEU A 131 -0.23 -10.37 3.25
CA LEU A 131 0.50 -10.18 4.50
C LEU A 131 1.90 -10.81 4.47
N LEU A 132 2.02 -12.01 3.91
CA LEU A 132 3.31 -12.72 3.84
C LEU A 132 4.28 -12.06 2.86
N TRP A 133 3.80 -11.50 1.77
CA TRP A 133 4.65 -10.87 0.76
C TRP A 133 5.57 -9.79 1.36
N PRO A 134 5.04 -8.71 1.95
CA PRO A 134 5.87 -7.64 2.49
C PRO A 134 6.59 -8.00 3.79
N LEU A 135 5.98 -8.85 4.64
CA LEU A 135 6.53 -9.15 5.94
C LEU A 135 7.59 -10.26 5.92
N ILE A 136 7.45 -11.24 5.05
CA ILE A 136 8.31 -12.42 5.03
C ILE A 136 9.04 -12.55 3.70
N ILE A 137 8.32 -12.59 2.58
CA ILE A 137 8.91 -12.94 1.28
C ILE A 137 9.97 -11.91 0.86
N GLU A 138 9.65 -10.63 0.88
CA GLU A 138 10.61 -9.58 0.50
C GLU A 138 11.81 -9.55 1.46
N ASN A 139 11.60 -9.78 2.76
CA ASN A 139 12.70 -9.80 3.73
C ASN A 139 13.61 -11.03 3.54
N LEU A 140 13.06 -12.21 3.23
CA LEU A 140 13.86 -13.40 2.93
C LEU A 140 14.66 -13.23 1.64
N ILE A 141 14.05 -12.67 0.60
CA ILE A 141 14.74 -12.39 -0.67
C ILE A 141 15.87 -11.37 -0.43
N ALA A 142 15.58 -10.29 0.31
CA ALA A 142 16.58 -9.29 0.66
C ALA A 142 17.75 -9.90 1.46
N LEU A 143 17.45 -10.76 2.44
CA LEU A 143 18.47 -11.47 3.21
C LEU A 143 19.34 -12.37 2.32
N ALA A 144 18.73 -13.14 1.41
CA ALA A 144 19.46 -14.00 0.48
C ALA A 144 20.44 -13.21 -0.39
N PHE A 145 20.04 -12.02 -0.85
CA PHE A 145 20.92 -11.13 -1.62
C PHE A 145 22.05 -10.55 -0.76
N VAL A 146 21.79 -10.15 0.47
CA VAL A 146 22.82 -9.68 1.41
C VAL A 146 23.86 -10.78 1.65
N LEU A 147 23.43 -12.01 1.89
CA LEU A 147 24.32 -13.17 2.09
C LEU A 147 25.14 -13.51 0.84
N SER A 148 24.65 -13.16 -0.35
CA SER A 148 25.40 -13.31 -1.62
C SER A 148 26.30 -12.12 -1.96
N GLY A 149 26.42 -11.13 -1.07
CA GLY A 149 27.25 -9.93 -1.25
C GLY A 149 26.61 -8.81 -2.09
N VAL A 150 25.31 -8.91 -2.39
CA VAL A 150 24.55 -7.91 -3.17
C VAL A 150 23.66 -7.08 -2.24
N GLU A 151 24.27 -6.20 -1.44
CA GLU A 151 23.53 -5.37 -0.47
C GLU A 151 22.52 -4.42 -1.13
N SER A 152 22.76 -4.01 -2.36
CA SER A 152 21.92 -3.06 -3.09
C SER A 152 20.58 -3.64 -3.57
N ALA A 153 20.33 -4.95 -3.41
CA ALA A 153 19.11 -5.60 -3.89
C ALA A 153 17.84 -5.16 -3.13
N ARG A 154 17.98 -4.72 -1.88
CA ARG A 154 16.86 -4.28 -1.05
C ARG A 154 16.08 -3.11 -1.67
N LYS A 155 16.75 -2.23 -2.41
CA LYS A 155 16.10 -1.11 -3.12
C LYS A 155 15.15 -1.55 -4.25
N TRP A 156 15.29 -2.79 -4.73
CA TRP A 156 14.47 -3.36 -5.79
C TRP A 156 13.28 -4.17 -5.29
N MET A 157 13.10 -4.29 -3.97
CA MET A 157 11.91 -4.91 -3.38
C MET A 157 10.76 -3.89 -3.40
N PRO A 158 9.64 -4.15 -4.12
CA PRO A 158 8.62 -3.13 -4.40
C PRO A 158 8.04 -2.49 -3.14
N TYR A 159 7.66 -3.30 -2.18
CA TYR A 159 7.03 -2.83 -0.94
C TYR A 159 8.06 -2.17 0.00
N GLN A 160 9.24 -2.77 0.15
CA GLN A 160 10.33 -2.23 0.96
C GLN A 160 10.82 -0.89 0.43
N ALA A 161 11.01 -0.77 -0.90
CA ALA A 161 11.40 0.47 -1.54
C ALA A 161 10.38 1.59 -1.27
N ALA A 162 9.09 1.26 -1.35
CA ALA A 162 8.02 2.22 -1.15
C ALA A 162 7.90 2.67 0.32
N ILE A 163 7.99 1.76 1.28
CA ILE A 163 7.92 2.09 2.71
C ILE A 163 9.10 2.95 3.18
N GLN A 164 10.29 2.70 2.68
CA GLN A 164 11.47 3.50 3.02
C GLN A 164 11.29 5.00 2.70
N THR A 165 10.42 5.34 1.75
CA THR A 165 10.13 6.74 1.42
C THR A 165 9.29 7.47 2.47
N VAL A 166 8.62 6.71 3.33
CA VAL A 166 7.81 7.24 4.45
C VAL A 166 8.65 7.41 5.70
N ASP A 167 9.77 6.70 5.80
CA ASP A 167 10.66 6.79 6.95
C ASP A 167 11.25 8.20 7.09
N SER A 168 11.35 8.64 8.34
CA SER A 168 11.84 9.98 8.68
C SER A 168 13.35 10.17 8.44
N ASN A 169 14.05 9.12 8.04
CA ASN A 169 15.49 9.14 7.82
C ASN A 169 15.86 8.77 6.37
N PRO A 170 15.70 9.70 5.39
CA PRO A 170 15.94 9.45 3.98
C PRO A 170 17.42 9.29 3.57
N GLY A 171 18.32 9.13 4.53
CA GLY A 171 19.75 9.13 4.32
C GLY A 171 20.45 7.77 4.31
N LEU A 172 19.71 6.67 4.13
CA LEU A 172 20.34 5.36 3.91
C LEU A 172 20.81 5.29 2.45
N ASP A 173 22.11 5.25 2.26
CA ASP A 173 22.74 5.03 0.94
C ASP A 173 22.15 3.78 0.29
N GLY A 174 21.70 3.93 -0.94
CA GLY A 174 21.14 2.83 -1.73
C GLY A 174 19.60 2.72 -1.76
N THR A 175 18.85 3.72 -1.29
CA THR A 175 17.39 3.78 -1.44
C THR A 175 16.98 4.50 -2.74
N LEU A 176 15.86 4.09 -3.32
CA LEU A 176 15.23 4.86 -4.39
C LEU A 176 14.62 6.13 -3.78
N GLY A 177 14.88 7.30 -4.38
CA GLY A 177 14.25 8.56 -3.96
C GLY A 177 12.71 8.49 -4.04
N ARG A 178 12.02 9.35 -3.25
CA ARG A 178 10.56 9.33 -3.11
C ARG A 178 9.78 9.14 -4.42
N PRO A 179 9.97 9.95 -5.48
CA PRO A 179 9.13 9.80 -6.67
C PRO A 179 9.38 8.46 -7.38
N TRP A 180 10.63 8.01 -7.47
CA TRP A 180 11.00 6.79 -8.19
C TRP A 180 10.53 5.52 -7.50
N ALA A 181 10.62 5.45 -6.17
CA ALA A 181 10.12 4.32 -5.40
C ALA A 181 8.60 4.14 -5.52
N HIS A 182 7.83 5.25 -5.47
CA HIS A 182 6.39 5.22 -5.66
C HIS A 182 6.00 4.82 -7.09
N LEU A 183 6.69 5.37 -8.10
CA LEU A 183 6.47 5.02 -9.51
C LEU A 183 6.79 3.54 -9.78
N TYR A 184 7.86 3.03 -9.21
CA TYR A 184 8.25 1.63 -9.32
C TYR A 184 7.16 0.71 -8.73
N PHE A 185 6.72 0.99 -7.51
CA PHE A 185 5.67 0.18 -6.86
C PHE A 185 4.30 0.36 -7.54
N ALA A 186 3.97 1.57 -8.01
CA ALA A 186 2.75 1.82 -8.79
C ALA A 186 2.74 1.01 -10.09
N THR A 187 3.87 0.96 -10.80
CA THR A 187 4.00 0.15 -12.01
C THR A 187 3.80 -1.32 -11.70
N PHE A 188 4.42 -1.82 -10.63
CA PHE A 188 4.24 -3.21 -10.18
C PHE A 188 2.78 -3.52 -9.84
N ALA A 189 2.11 -2.65 -9.06
CA ALA A 189 0.69 -2.80 -8.70
C ALA A 189 -0.23 -2.77 -9.93
N LEU A 190 0.03 -1.86 -10.89
CA LEU A 190 -0.72 -1.78 -12.13
C LEU A 190 -0.54 -3.03 -13.00
N VAL A 191 0.68 -3.56 -13.09
CA VAL A 191 0.95 -4.81 -13.83
C VAL A 191 0.14 -5.96 -13.24
N ILE A 192 0.14 -6.11 -11.91
CA ILE A 192 -0.66 -7.14 -11.22
C ILE A 192 -2.16 -6.95 -11.48
N LEU A 193 -2.66 -5.72 -11.43
CA LEU A 193 -4.07 -5.40 -11.72
C LEU A 193 -4.44 -5.73 -13.16
N VAL A 194 -3.61 -5.34 -14.14
CA VAL A 194 -3.82 -5.62 -15.57
C VAL A 194 -3.77 -7.12 -15.86
N ILE A 195 -2.83 -7.85 -15.27
CA ILE A 195 -2.77 -9.31 -15.36
C ILE A 195 -4.05 -9.92 -14.79
N GLY A 196 -4.49 -9.47 -13.60
CA GLY A 196 -5.74 -9.91 -12.98
C GLY A 196 -6.94 -9.74 -13.91
N ILE A 197 -7.13 -8.55 -14.46
CA ILE A 197 -8.20 -8.24 -15.43
C ILE A 197 -8.10 -9.14 -16.68
N SER A 198 -6.89 -9.35 -17.19
CA SER A 198 -6.66 -10.15 -18.40
C SER A 198 -6.97 -11.63 -18.18
N VAL A 199 -6.58 -12.16 -17.01
CA VAL A 199 -6.87 -13.56 -16.63
C VAL A 199 -8.37 -13.75 -16.39
N ASP A 200 -9.04 -12.78 -15.75
CA ASP A 200 -10.48 -12.84 -15.53
C ASP A 200 -11.26 -12.91 -16.83
N ARG A 201 -10.83 -12.15 -17.86
CA ARG A 201 -11.42 -12.19 -19.21
C ARG A 201 -11.28 -13.53 -19.91
N ARG A 202 -10.15 -14.23 -19.71
CA ARG A 202 -9.83 -15.49 -20.41
C ARG A 202 -10.46 -16.74 -19.79
N ARG A 203 -10.76 -16.70 -18.49
CA ARG A 203 -11.28 -17.89 -17.76
C ARG A 203 -12.73 -18.23 -18.07
N ASP A 204 -13.46 -17.36 -18.77
CA ASP A 204 -14.88 -17.52 -19.06
C ASP A 204 -15.18 -17.42 -20.58
N ALA A 205 -14.15 -17.50 -21.42
CA ALA A 205 -14.26 -17.73 -22.87
C ALA A 205 -14.07 -19.21 -23.16
#